data_b437b5697dc91f3b8bf9e1fd67a17135
#
_entry.id   b437b5697dc91f3b8bf9e1fd67a17135
#
_cell.length_a   1.000
_cell.length_b   1.000
_cell.length_c   1.000
_cell.angle_alpha   90.00
_cell.angle_beta   90.00
_cell.angle_gamma   90.00
#
_symmetry.space_group_name_H-M   'P 1'
#
loop_
_entity.id
_entity.type
_entity.pdbx_description
1 polymer ?
#
loop_
_entity_poly.entity_id
_entity_poly.type
_entity_poly.pdbx_seq_one_letter_code
_entity_poly.pdbx_strand_id
1 'polypeptide(L)'
;MELEKIYNEDCLITMKNMPDDFVDFVITSPPYDDIRNYNGYQFEFEKIAKELFRVTKQGGVIIWVVADATIDGSETGTSFKQALFFKEIGFRLHDTMIYYKNNPMPQTGNRYHQHFEYMFAFSKGAPKTFNPITEPTKYQGLANMKNRGQNGSLDYEKVERTTEKKVGNVFFYSVGGGISTKDKIAYNHPAIFPEKLVADQINSWTNENDLVYDPFMGSGTTAKIAHLLKRKWIGSEISKEYVAIAEERLKEYTINNLFTAI
;
A
#
# COMPACT_ATOMS: atom_id res chain seq x y z
N MET A 1 -20.21 11.16 -5.21
CA MET A 1 -19.14 10.55 -6.02
C MET A 1 -19.52 9.12 -6.31
N GLU A 2 -19.32 8.64 -7.53
CA GLU A 2 -19.60 7.26 -7.95
C GLU A 2 -18.50 6.34 -7.46
N LEU A 3 -18.88 5.21 -6.84
CA LEU A 3 -17.94 4.19 -6.38
C LEU A 3 -17.67 3.17 -7.50
N GLU A 4 -16.63 2.36 -7.31
CA GLU A 4 -16.18 1.34 -8.26
C GLU A 4 -15.84 1.93 -9.63
N LYS A 5 -15.18 3.08 -9.61
CA LYS A 5 -14.86 3.87 -10.79
C LYS A 5 -13.42 4.40 -10.76
N ILE A 6 -12.81 4.41 -11.93
CA ILE A 6 -11.55 5.10 -12.18
C ILE A 6 -11.89 6.46 -12.81
N TYR A 7 -11.46 7.53 -12.16
CA TYR A 7 -11.57 8.89 -12.65
C TYR A 7 -10.35 9.21 -13.49
N ASN A 8 -10.56 9.45 -14.79
CA ASN A 8 -9.46 9.82 -15.70
C ASN A 8 -9.12 11.32 -15.56
N GLU A 9 -8.50 11.66 -14.46
CA GLU A 9 -8.12 13.03 -14.09
C GLU A 9 -7.01 13.01 -13.05
N ASP A 10 -6.45 14.19 -12.77
CA ASP A 10 -5.51 14.37 -11.67
C ASP A 10 -6.18 14.03 -10.33
N CYS A 11 -5.46 13.30 -9.47
CA CYS A 11 -5.97 12.89 -8.16
C CYS A 11 -6.39 14.07 -7.26
N LEU A 12 -5.80 15.25 -7.43
CA LEU A 12 -6.22 16.47 -6.72
C LEU A 12 -7.62 16.91 -7.13
N ILE A 13 -7.99 16.75 -8.42
CA ILE A 13 -9.35 17.04 -8.90
C ILE A 13 -10.34 16.06 -8.29
N THR A 14 -10.02 14.76 -8.33
CA THR A 14 -10.84 13.70 -7.74
C THR A 14 -11.03 13.94 -6.26
N MET A 15 -9.95 14.16 -5.49
CA MET A 15 -10.03 14.37 -4.04
C MET A 15 -10.80 15.65 -3.68
N LYS A 16 -10.67 16.72 -4.45
CA LYS A 16 -11.46 17.96 -4.24
C LYS A 16 -12.97 17.72 -4.27
N ASN A 17 -13.43 16.72 -5.03
CA ASN A 17 -14.84 16.31 -5.11
C ASN A 17 -15.24 15.30 -4.01
N MET A 18 -14.30 14.80 -3.20
CA MET A 18 -14.57 13.97 -2.04
C MET A 18 -14.89 14.83 -0.82
N PRO A 19 -15.88 14.45 0.00
CA PRO A 19 -16.07 15.09 1.30
C PRO A 19 -14.89 14.77 2.24
N ASP A 20 -14.79 15.52 3.32
CA ASP A 20 -13.87 15.23 4.41
C ASP A 20 -14.22 13.87 5.02
N ASP A 21 -13.22 13.16 5.56
CA ASP A 21 -13.42 11.86 6.24
C ASP A 21 -14.22 10.84 5.41
N PHE A 22 -13.89 10.70 4.14
CA PHE A 22 -14.65 9.90 3.17
C PHE A 22 -14.09 8.49 2.96
N VAL A 23 -12.77 8.32 2.87
CA VAL A 23 -12.12 7.04 2.58
C VAL A 23 -11.63 6.34 3.84
N ASP A 24 -11.78 5.01 3.90
CA ASP A 24 -11.31 4.21 5.03
C ASP A 24 -9.82 3.85 4.88
N PHE A 25 -9.37 3.64 3.64
CA PHE A 25 -8.03 3.15 3.37
C PHE A 25 -7.48 3.67 2.05
N VAL A 26 -6.21 4.01 2.04
CA VAL A 26 -5.46 4.36 0.83
C VAL A 26 -4.28 3.40 0.68
N ILE A 27 -4.06 2.87 -0.50
CA ILE A 27 -2.83 2.15 -0.85
C ILE A 27 -2.37 2.60 -2.21
N THR A 28 -1.10 3.00 -2.30
CA THR A 28 -0.57 3.54 -3.54
C THR A 28 0.95 3.51 -3.58
N SER A 29 1.47 3.57 -4.80
CA SER A 29 2.87 3.82 -5.12
C SER A 29 2.92 5.05 -6.03
N PRO A 30 3.24 6.23 -5.48
CA PRO A 30 3.27 7.46 -6.27
C PRO A 30 4.39 7.44 -7.32
N PRO A 31 4.41 8.39 -8.26
CA PRO A 31 5.58 8.61 -9.09
C PRO A 31 6.83 8.88 -8.23
N TYR A 32 7.95 8.18 -8.52
CA TYR A 32 9.20 8.37 -7.78
C TYR A 32 10.10 9.36 -8.53
N ASP A 33 10.46 10.46 -7.90
CA ASP A 33 11.59 11.36 -8.23
C ASP A 33 11.87 11.56 -9.73
N ASP A 34 10.88 11.76 -10.58
CA ASP A 34 11.03 11.88 -12.04
C ASP A 34 11.80 10.73 -12.73
N ILE A 35 11.95 9.57 -12.03
CA ILE A 35 12.60 8.37 -12.58
C ILE A 35 11.90 7.90 -13.87
N ARG A 36 10.64 8.27 -14.07
CA ARG A 36 9.86 7.97 -15.26
C ARG A 36 9.19 9.24 -15.78
N ASN A 37 9.26 9.42 -17.08
CA ASN A 37 8.54 10.51 -17.74
C ASN A 37 7.04 10.16 -17.81
N TYR A 38 6.25 10.80 -16.95
CA TYR A 38 4.80 10.72 -16.94
C TYR A 38 4.16 11.85 -17.78
N ASN A 39 4.66 12.05 -19.01
CA ASN A 39 4.10 13.02 -19.98
C ASN A 39 4.02 14.48 -19.46
N GLY A 40 5.04 14.91 -18.68
CA GLY A 40 5.09 16.28 -18.14
C GLY A 40 4.27 16.51 -16.88
N TYR A 41 3.73 15.44 -16.25
CA TYR A 41 3.05 15.53 -14.96
C TYR A 41 4.01 16.02 -13.87
N GLN A 42 3.61 17.07 -13.15
CA GLN A 42 4.32 17.55 -11.96
C GLN A 42 3.69 16.94 -10.72
N PHE A 43 4.46 16.17 -9.97
CA PHE A 43 4.01 15.54 -8.73
C PHE A 43 3.96 16.54 -7.57
N GLU A 44 2.79 17.12 -7.31
CA GLU A 44 2.57 18.11 -6.24
C GLU A 44 2.36 17.42 -4.87
N PHE A 45 3.38 16.71 -4.39
CA PHE A 45 3.32 15.85 -3.20
C PHE A 45 2.62 16.51 -2.00
N GLU A 46 3.03 17.75 -1.64
CA GLU A 46 2.48 18.41 -0.44
C GLU A 46 0.97 18.69 -0.54
N LYS A 47 0.49 19.04 -1.71
CA LYS A 47 -0.95 19.24 -1.93
C LYS A 47 -1.69 17.92 -1.85
N ILE A 48 -1.14 16.88 -2.47
CA ILE A 48 -1.71 15.53 -2.45
C ILE A 48 -1.76 15.00 -1.02
N ALA A 49 -0.69 15.15 -0.24
CA ALA A 49 -0.64 14.69 1.14
C ALA A 49 -1.68 15.41 2.03
N LYS A 50 -1.87 16.73 1.86
CA LYS A 50 -2.89 17.51 2.57
C LYS A 50 -4.31 17.05 2.21
N GLU A 51 -4.59 16.82 0.92
CA GLU A 51 -5.89 16.30 0.50
C GLU A 51 -6.12 14.88 0.99
N LEU A 52 -5.10 14.01 0.96
CA LEU A 52 -5.18 12.67 1.56
C LEU A 52 -5.50 12.75 3.05
N PHE A 53 -4.91 13.71 3.79
CA PHE A 53 -5.26 13.90 5.20
C PHE A 53 -6.72 14.32 5.37
N ARG A 54 -7.23 15.22 4.53
CA ARG A 54 -8.60 15.70 4.58
C ARG A 54 -9.60 14.57 4.31
N VAL A 55 -9.39 13.81 3.21
CA VAL A 55 -10.35 12.80 2.77
C VAL A 55 -10.27 11.48 3.55
N THR A 56 -9.17 11.19 4.22
CA THR A 56 -9.04 9.98 5.05
C THR A 56 -9.85 10.13 6.32
N LYS A 57 -10.66 9.12 6.67
CA LYS A 57 -11.46 9.06 7.90
C LYS A 57 -10.59 9.01 9.14
N GLN A 58 -11.14 9.45 10.27
CA GLN A 58 -10.53 9.17 11.58
C GLN A 58 -10.41 7.66 11.77
N GLY A 59 -9.21 7.20 12.11
CA GLY A 59 -8.86 5.77 12.18
C GLY A 59 -8.54 5.13 10.83
N GLY A 60 -8.65 5.87 9.73
CA GLY A 60 -8.24 5.42 8.40
C GLY A 60 -6.73 5.32 8.27
N VAL A 61 -6.27 4.47 7.35
CA VAL A 61 -4.84 4.16 7.14
C VAL A 61 -4.45 4.42 5.70
N ILE A 62 -3.23 4.92 5.52
CA ILE A 62 -2.57 5.06 4.21
C ILE A 62 -1.36 4.15 4.18
N ILE A 63 -1.26 3.29 3.17
CA ILE A 63 -0.04 2.57 2.82
C ILE A 63 0.61 3.29 1.63
N TRP A 64 1.75 3.88 1.91
CA TRP A 64 2.53 4.68 0.98
C TRP A 64 3.80 3.93 0.61
N VAL A 65 3.84 3.38 -0.61
CA VAL A 65 4.98 2.60 -1.09
C VAL A 65 5.88 3.49 -1.92
N VAL A 66 7.13 3.65 -1.51
CA VAL A 66 8.05 4.60 -2.13
C VAL A 66 9.50 4.11 -2.04
N ALA A 67 10.27 4.44 -3.06
CA ALA A 67 11.72 4.27 -3.08
C ALA A 67 12.39 5.59 -3.50
N ASP A 68 13.68 5.71 -3.19
CA ASP A 68 14.49 6.86 -3.58
C ASP A 68 15.20 6.61 -4.91
N ALA A 69 15.29 7.65 -5.75
CA ALA A 69 16.19 7.65 -6.88
C ALA A 69 17.65 7.79 -6.40
N THR A 70 18.58 7.33 -7.24
CA THR A 70 20.01 7.63 -7.07
C THR A 70 20.44 8.60 -8.17
N ILE A 71 20.82 9.81 -7.79
CA ILE A 71 21.28 10.87 -8.68
C ILE A 71 22.71 11.22 -8.28
N ASP A 72 23.61 11.22 -9.23
CA ASP A 72 25.04 11.52 -9.03
C ASP A 72 25.69 10.74 -7.85
N GLY A 73 25.28 9.48 -7.70
CA GLY A 73 25.81 8.61 -6.65
C GLY A 73 25.20 8.83 -5.25
N SER A 74 24.20 9.68 -5.12
CA SER A 74 23.47 9.91 -3.87
C SER A 74 21.99 9.53 -3.98
N GLU A 75 21.43 8.90 -2.95
CA GLU A 75 19.99 8.75 -2.84
C GLU A 75 19.32 10.10 -2.55
N THR A 76 18.16 10.34 -3.15
CA THR A 76 17.44 11.62 -3.03
C THR A 76 16.93 11.88 -1.61
N GLY A 77 16.64 10.82 -0.87
CA GLY A 77 16.02 10.90 0.45
C GLY A 77 14.58 11.42 0.41
N THR A 78 13.93 11.35 -0.76
CA THR A 78 12.55 11.80 -0.96
C THR A 78 11.57 11.01 -0.11
N SER A 79 11.79 9.69 0.03
CA SER A 79 10.97 8.82 0.89
C SER A 79 10.91 9.32 2.33
N PHE A 80 12.06 9.74 2.89
CA PHE A 80 12.14 10.29 4.25
C PHE A 80 11.46 11.66 4.36
N LYS A 81 11.66 12.54 3.37
CA LYS A 81 11.00 13.87 3.34
C LYS A 81 9.49 13.70 3.31
N GLN A 82 8.98 12.80 2.47
CA GLN A 82 7.56 12.50 2.37
C GLN A 82 7.03 11.94 3.70
N ALA A 83 7.73 10.99 4.31
CA ALA A 83 7.32 10.41 5.59
C ALA A 83 7.26 11.46 6.72
N LEU A 84 8.22 12.36 6.80
CA LEU A 84 8.24 13.44 7.78
C LEU A 84 7.13 14.46 7.52
N PHE A 85 6.86 14.81 6.26
CA PHE A 85 5.78 15.73 5.91
C PHE A 85 4.38 15.17 6.25
N PHE A 86 4.12 13.89 6.01
CA PHE A 86 2.88 13.26 6.46
C PHE A 86 2.69 13.39 7.97
N LYS A 87 3.76 13.26 8.76
CA LYS A 87 3.69 13.48 10.22
C LYS A 87 3.42 14.95 10.56
N GLU A 88 4.05 15.88 9.86
CA GLU A 88 3.89 17.32 10.08
C GLU A 88 2.44 17.77 9.89
N ILE A 89 1.77 17.26 8.85
CA ILE A 89 0.37 17.59 8.55
C ILE A 89 -0.66 16.87 9.46
N GLY A 90 -0.22 15.98 10.36
CA GLY A 90 -1.06 15.40 11.41
C GLY A 90 -1.27 13.89 11.33
N PHE A 91 -0.76 13.18 10.32
CA PHE A 91 -0.75 11.71 10.35
C PHE A 91 0.22 11.18 11.42
N ARG A 92 -0.12 10.03 11.98
CA ARG A 92 0.82 9.22 12.75
C ARG A 92 1.58 8.34 11.77
N LEU A 93 2.92 8.34 11.82
CA LEU A 93 3.69 7.25 11.22
C LEU A 93 3.51 6.03 12.13
N HIS A 94 2.54 5.18 11.76
CA HIS A 94 2.10 4.05 12.57
C HIS A 94 3.12 2.91 12.53
N ASP A 95 3.63 2.60 11.32
CA ASP A 95 4.67 1.60 11.13
C ASP A 95 5.54 1.96 9.91
N THR A 96 6.81 1.56 9.97
CA THR A 96 7.73 1.58 8.84
C THR A 96 7.96 0.14 8.38
N MET A 97 7.12 -0.29 7.46
CA MET A 97 7.21 -1.62 6.88
C MET A 97 8.16 -1.62 5.68
N ILE A 98 8.67 -2.79 5.35
CA ILE A 98 9.57 -3.01 4.21
C ILE A 98 8.89 -3.94 3.20
N TYR A 99 8.75 -3.48 1.98
CA TYR A 99 8.45 -4.29 0.83
C TYR A 99 9.76 -4.86 0.27
N TYR A 100 10.08 -6.11 0.61
CA TYR A 100 11.28 -6.80 0.16
C TYR A 100 11.00 -7.57 -1.13
N LYS A 101 11.83 -7.34 -2.16
CA LYS A 101 11.78 -8.02 -3.46
C LYS A 101 12.70 -9.23 -3.44
N ASN A 102 12.13 -10.44 -3.59
CA ASN A 102 12.94 -11.68 -3.60
C ASN A 102 13.88 -11.77 -4.82
N ASN A 103 13.52 -11.07 -5.90
CA ASN A 103 14.22 -11.11 -7.20
C ASN A 103 14.43 -9.69 -7.76
N PRO A 104 15.25 -8.84 -7.11
CA PRO A 104 15.50 -7.49 -7.57
C PRO A 104 16.30 -7.49 -8.88
N MET A 105 16.22 -6.37 -9.62
CA MET A 105 17.11 -6.15 -10.74
C MET A 105 18.56 -5.97 -10.25
N PRO A 106 19.54 -6.69 -10.85
CA PRO A 106 20.94 -6.49 -10.51
C PRO A 106 21.37 -5.04 -10.73
N GLN A 107 22.09 -4.48 -9.78
CA GLN A 107 22.72 -3.18 -9.92
C GLN A 107 24.20 -3.34 -10.23
N THR A 108 24.70 -2.45 -11.07
CA THR A 108 26.14 -2.35 -11.40
C THR A 108 26.76 -1.19 -10.60
N GLY A 109 28.07 -1.27 -10.35
CA GLY A 109 28.80 -0.23 -9.64
C GLY A 109 29.09 -0.58 -8.18
N ASN A 110 29.22 0.45 -7.33
CA ASN A 110 29.68 0.34 -5.94
C ASN A 110 28.52 0.30 -4.91
N ARG A 111 27.34 -0.18 -5.31
CA ARG A 111 26.17 -0.33 -4.45
C ARG A 111 25.70 -1.77 -4.38
N TYR A 112 25.13 -2.14 -3.25
CA TYR A 112 24.40 -3.40 -3.13
C TYR A 112 23.12 -3.38 -3.96
N HIS A 113 22.60 -4.55 -4.34
CA HIS A 113 21.33 -4.66 -5.04
C HIS A 113 20.19 -4.11 -4.19
N GLN A 114 19.33 -3.29 -4.81
CA GLN A 114 18.17 -2.69 -4.14
C GLN A 114 17.06 -3.73 -3.97
N HIS A 115 16.99 -4.35 -2.81
CA HIS A 115 16.02 -5.40 -2.50
C HIS A 115 14.70 -4.89 -1.97
N PHE A 116 14.59 -3.64 -1.56
CA PHE A 116 13.40 -3.18 -0.88
C PHE A 116 12.91 -1.81 -1.35
N GLU A 117 11.66 -1.56 -1.06
CA GLU A 117 11.03 -0.24 -1.04
C GLU A 117 10.45 -0.01 0.34
N TYR A 118 10.39 1.25 0.77
CA TYR A 118 9.68 1.62 1.99
C TYR A 118 8.18 1.47 1.78
N MET A 119 7.50 0.91 2.75
CA MET A 119 6.06 0.78 2.80
C MET A 119 5.59 1.42 4.11
N PHE A 120 5.43 2.74 4.10
CA PHE A 120 5.02 3.47 5.28
C PHE A 120 3.53 3.29 5.54
N ALA A 121 3.16 2.93 6.77
CA ALA A 121 1.79 2.94 7.24
C ALA A 121 1.53 4.21 8.03
N PHE A 122 0.70 5.10 7.48
CA PHE A 122 0.24 6.30 8.16
C PHE A 122 -1.20 6.12 8.63
N SER A 123 -1.55 6.71 9.78
CA SER A 123 -2.92 6.67 10.27
C SER A 123 -3.40 8.05 10.73
N LYS A 124 -4.65 8.38 10.42
CA LYS A 124 -5.33 9.56 10.97
C LYS A 124 -5.93 9.22 12.33
N GLY A 125 -5.18 9.50 13.39
CA GLY A 125 -5.48 9.02 14.75
C GLY A 125 -5.05 7.55 14.96
N ALA A 126 -5.70 6.83 15.87
CA ALA A 126 -5.46 5.40 16.06
C ALA A 126 -6.17 4.61 14.95
N PRO A 127 -5.53 3.60 14.33
CA PRO A 127 -6.21 2.76 13.34
C PRO A 127 -7.48 2.14 13.89
N LYS A 128 -8.58 2.24 13.13
CA LYS A 128 -9.87 1.65 13.49
C LYS A 128 -9.89 0.13 13.29
N THR A 129 -9.20 -0.35 12.27
CA THR A 129 -9.15 -1.75 11.88
C THR A 129 -7.71 -2.21 11.83
N PHE A 130 -7.43 -3.36 12.41
CA PHE A 130 -6.17 -4.07 12.24
C PHE A 130 -6.41 -5.58 12.33
N ASN A 131 -6.37 -6.24 11.19
CA ASN A 131 -6.47 -7.70 11.04
C ASN A 131 -5.06 -8.24 10.72
N PRO A 132 -4.23 -8.57 11.72
CA PRO A 132 -2.85 -8.94 11.47
C PRO A 132 -2.75 -10.22 10.66
N ILE A 133 -1.81 -10.26 9.74
CA ILE A 133 -1.39 -11.52 9.12
C ILE A 133 -0.63 -12.29 10.17
N THR A 134 -0.98 -13.57 10.32
CA THR A 134 -0.38 -14.47 11.31
C THR A 134 0.32 -15.65 10.65
N GLU A 135 1.25 -16.24 11.36
CA GLU A 135 1.92 -17.48 11.00
C GLU A 135 1.97 -18.43 12.20
N PRO A 136 2.01 -19.76 12.00
CA PRO A 136 2.12 -20.71 13.08
C PRO A 136 3.38 -20.49 13.93
N THR A 137 3.26 -20.61 15.25
CA THR A 137 4.42 -20.58 16.14
C THR A 137 5.17 -21.89 16.08
N LYS A 138 6.51 -21.84 16.04
CA LYS A 138 7.36 -23.05 16.05
C LYS A 138 7.27 -23.85 17.35
N TYR A 139 6.99 -23.17 18.46
CA TYR A 139 6.99 -23.75 19.80
C TYR A 139 5.65 -23.52 20.46
N GLN A 140 5.02 -24.59 20.95
CA GLN A 140 3.76 -24.55 21.68
C GLN A 140 4.01 -24.80 23.16
N GLY A 141 3.00 -24.54 24.01
CA GLY A 141 3.04 -24.81 25.46
C GLY A 141 3.53 -23.61 26.28
N LEU A 142 3.85 -23.89 27.55
CA LEU A 142 4.26 -22.88 28.52
C LEU A 142 5.66 -22.33 28.22
N ALA A 143 5.80 -21.03 28.23
CA ALA A 143 7.07 -20.33 28.15
C ALA A 143 7.29 -19.43 29.36
N ASN A 144 8.52 -19.35 29.82
CA ASN A 144 8.91 -18.35 30.79
C ASN A 144 9.17 -17.03 30.03
N MET A 145 8.25 -16.07 30.12
CA MET A 145 8.52 -14.71 29.65
C MET A 145 9.36 -13.97 30.69
N LYS A 146 10.40 -13.34 30.20
CA LYS A 146 11.32 -12.52 30.98
C LYS A 146 10.96 -11.06 30.78
N ASN A 147 10.33 -10.46 31.77
CA ASN A 147 9.99 -9.04 31.77
C ASN A 147 11.09 -8.25 32.49
N ARG A 148 11.57 -7.17 31.88
CA ARG A 148 12.56 -6.28 32.48
C ARG A 148 11.83 -5.05 33.01
N GLY A 149 11.82 -4.91 34.33
CA GLY A 149 11.28 -3.69 34.98
C GLY A 149 12.12 -2.46 34.67
N GLN A 150 11.56 -1.28 34.83
CA GLN A 150 12.25 0.00 34.61
C GLN A 150 13.51 0.16 35.47
N ASN A 151 13.56 -0.48 36.62
CA ASN A 151 14.71 -0.52 37.56
C ASN A 151 15.75 -1.59 37.21
N GLY A 152 15.60 -2.30 36.08
CA GLY A 152 16.48 -3.38 35.66
C GLY A 152 16.20 -4.74 36.31
N SER A 153 15.19 -4.87 37.16
CA SER A 153 14.74 -6.16 37.71
C SER A 153 14.27 -7.11 36.60
N LEU A 154 14.40 -8.39 36.83
CA LEU A 154 13.97 -9.43 35.92
C LEU A 154 12.87 -10.24 36.59
N ASP A 155 11.66 -10.08 36.08
CA ASP A 155 10.53 -10.87 36.49
C ASP A 155 10.25 -11.96 35.46
N TYR A 156 9.88 -13.15 35.93
CA TYR A 156 9.57 -14.28 35.08
C TYR A 156 8.10 -14.63 35.24
N GLU A 157 7.38 -14.60 34.12
CA GLU A 157 5.99 -14.99 34.05
C GLU A 157 5.85 -16.24 33.17
N LYS A 158 5.06 -17.21 33.62
CA LYS A 158 4.70 -18.37 32.80
C LYS A 158 3.50 -17.96 31.93
N VAL A 159 3.74 -17.89 30.63
CA VAL A 159 2.72 -17.54 29.63
C VAL A 159 2.51 -18.73 28.71
N GLU A 160 1.26 -19.07 28.45
CA GLU A 160 0.93 -20.03 27.40
C GLU A 160 1.17 -19.40 26.05
N ARG A 161 1.97 -20.04 25.20
CA ARG A 161 2.26 -19.56 23.86
C ARG A 161 1.02 -19.70 22.99
N THR A 162 0.70 -18.66 22.26
CA THR A 162 -0.34 -18.71 21.21
C THR A 162 0.10 -19.67 20.11
N THR A 163 -0.86 -20.34 19.47
CA THR A 163 -0.61 -21.22 18.31
C THR A 163 -0.16 -20.44 17.08
N GLU A 164 -0.48 -19.16 17.05
CA GLU A 164 -0.14 -18.22 15.96
C GLU A 164 0.53 -16.96 16.51
N LYS A 165 1.39 -16.37 15.72
CA LYS A 165 2.02 -15.08 15.98
C LYS A 165 1.89 -14.16 14.77
N LYS A 166 1.87 -12.85 15.01
CA LYS A 166 1.91 -11.86 13.94
C LYS A 166 3.21 -12.00 13.16
N VAL A 167 3.13 -11.84 11.82
CA VAL A 167 4.33 -11.72 10.99
C VAL A 167 5.10 -10.44 11.32
N GLY A 168 6.38 -10.37 10.94
CA GLY A 168 7.17 -9.16 11.06
C GLY A 168 6.76 -8.10 10.02
N ASN A 169 7.27 -6.87 10.20
CA ASN A 169 7.01 -5.76 9.28
C ASN A 169 7.91 -5.73 8.03
N VAL A 170 8.57 -6.84 7.72
CA VAL A 170 9.27 -7.06 6.45
C VAL A 170 8.48 -8.06 5.64
N PHE A 171 7.90 -7.60 4.55
CA PHE A 171 7.04 -8.39 3.67
C PHE A 171 7.79 -8.81 2.42
N PHE A 172 7.80 -10.09 2.13
CA PHE A 172 8.54 -10.69 1.02
C PHE A 172 7.62 -10.95 -0.17
N TYR A 173 7.87 -10.27 -1.29
CA TYR A 173 7.13 -10.49 -2.52
C TYR A 173 8.07 -10.75 -3.68
N SER A 174 7.70 -11.70 -4.52
CA SER A 174 8.36 -11.89 -5.81
C SER A 174 7.71 -11.00 -6.86
N VAL A 175 8.51 -10.41 -7.74
CA VAL A 175 8.07 -9.46 -8.77
C VAL A 175 8.42 -9.94 -10.17
N GLY A 176 7.79 -9.34 -11.18
CA GLY A 176 8.08 -9.62 -12.59
C GLY A 176 6.95 -10.32 -13.32
N GLY A 177 7.24 -10.66 -14.58
CA GLY A 177 6.25 -11.20 -15.51
C GLY A 177 5.63 -12.52 -15.03
N GLY A 178 4.29 -12.58 -14.99
CA GLY A 178 3.52 -13.74 -14.53
C GLY A 178 3.58 -14.01 -13.03
N ILE A 179 4.27 -13.16 -12.22
CA ILE A 179 4.43 -13.29 -10.77
C ILE A 179 3.64 -12.20 -10.05
N SER A 180 3.84 -10.93 -10.42
CA SER A 180 3.13 -9.79 -9.81
C SER A 180 1.62 -9.89 -10.03
N THR A 181 1.21 -10.35 -11.19
CA THR A 181 -0.18 -10.67 -11.57
C THR A 181 -0.21 -11.75 -12.65
N LYS A 182 -1.33 -12.43 -12.82
CA LYS A 182 -1.60 -13.35 -13.94
C LYS A 182 -2.20 -12.62 -15.15
N ASP A 183 -2.66 -11.40 -14.99
CA ASP A 183 -3.33 -10.63 -16.04
C ASP A 183 -2.29 -10.06 -17.00
N LYS A 184 -2.19 -10.65 -18.19
CA LYS A 184 -1.19 -10.26 -19.19
C LYS A 184 -1.31 -8.80 -19.62
N ILE A 185 -2.52 -8.27 -19.70
CA ILE A 185 -2.78 -6.88 -20.10
C ILE A 185 -2.13 -5.86 -19.14
N ALA A 186 -2.02 -6.20 -17.86
CA ALA A 186 -1.40 -5.33 -16.86
C ALA A 186 0.08 -5.02 -17.18
N TYR A 187 0.77 -5.91 -17.93
CA TYR A 187 2.18 -5.72 -18.29
C TYR A 187 2.41 -4.66 -19.37
N ASN A 188 1.35 -4.11 -19.94
CA ASN A 188 1.44 -2.91 -20.77
C ASN A 188 1.68 -1.63 -19.91
N HIS A 189 1.53 -1.74 -18.58
CA HIS A 189 1.92 -0.69 -17.66
C HIS A 189 3.35 -0.92 -17.13
N PRO A 190 4.22 0.11 -17.08
CA PRO A 190 5.65 -0.06 -16.76
C PRO A 190 5.94 -0.40 -15.29
N ALA A 191 4.99 -0.19 -14.38
CA ALA A 191 5.13 -0.44 -12.96
C ALA A 191 3.89 -1.14 -12.39
N ILE A 192 3.95 -2.45 -12.24
CA ILE A 192 2.83 -3.23 -11.72
C ILE A 192 3.02 -3.46 -10.23
N PHE A 193 2.01 -3.10 -9.45
CA PHE A 193 1.91 -3.46 -8.04
C PHE A 193 1.69 -4.97 -7.90
N PRO A 194 2.43 -5.68 -7.03
CA PRO A 194 2.12 -7.09 -6.77
C PRO A 194 0.74 -7.24 -6.13
N GLU A 195 -0.12 -8.07 -6.72
CA GLU A 195 -1.47 -8.31 -6.21
C GLU A 195 -1.48 -8.79 -4.76
N LYS A 196 -0.52 -9.66 -4.41
CA LYS A 196 -0.40 -10.16 -3.04
C LYS A 196 -0.09 -9.04 -2.04
N LEU A 197 0.76 -8.07 -2.39
CA LEU A 197 1.03 -6.92 -1.53
C LEU A 197 -0.25 -6.14 -1.25
N VAL A 198 -1.00 -5.83 -2.31
CA VAL A 198 -2.25 -5.08 -2.19
C VAL A 198 -3.28 -5.85 -1.36
N ALA A 199 -3.42 -7.16 -1.59
CA ALA A 199 -4.34 -8.01 -0.86
C ALA A 199 -3.99 -8.09 0.64
N ASP A 200 -2.73 -8.28 0.97
CA ASP A 200 -2.24 -8.35 2.35
C ASP A 200 -2.56 -7.04 3.09
N GLN A 201 -2.33 -5.88 2.46
CA GLN A 201 -2.58 -4.58 3.10
C GLN A 201 -4.07 -4.24 3.20
N ILE A 202 -4.87 -4.50 2.15
CA ILE A 202 -6.32 -4.31 2.20
C ILE A 202 -6.93 -5.17 3.31
N ASN A 203 -6.57 -6.45 3.41
CA ASN A 203 -7.06 -7.33 4.47
C ASN A 203 -6.66 -6.86 5.86
N SER A 204 -5.41 -6.38 6.01
CA SER A 204 -4.91 -5.96 7.32
C SER A 204 -5.61 -4.71 7.85
N TRP A 205 -5.97 -3.76 6.99
CA TRP A 205 -6.40 -2.43 7.42
C TRP A 205 -7.86 -2.10 7.12
N THR A 206 -8.62 -3.04 6.52
CA THR A 206 -10.02 -2.83 6.17
C THR A 206 -10.89 -4.04 6.48
N ASN A 207 -12.20 -3.80 6.53
CA ASN A 207 -13.25 -4.81 6.55
C ASN A 207 -14.04 -4.80 5.23
N GLU A 208 -14.89 -5.81 4.98
CA GLU A 208 -15.81 -5.81 3.84
C GLU A 208 -16.66 -4.52 3.83
N ASN A 209 -16.88 -3.96 2.65
CA ASN A 209 -17.58 -2.69 2.36
C ASN A 209 -16.84 -1.40 2.76
N ASP A 210 -15.67 -1.45 3.39
CA ASP A 210 -14.83 -0.26 3.56
C ASP A 210 -14.40 0.30 2.19
N LEU A 211 -14.20 1.61 2.13
CA LEU A 211 -13.82 2.32 0.90
C LEU A 211 -12.29 2.44 0.78
N VAL A 212 -11.76 1.84 -0.28
CA VAL A 212 -10.35 1.90 -0.67
C VAL A 212 -10.16 2.96 -1.76
N TYR A 213 -9.14 3.78 -1.64
CA TYR A 213 -8.76 4.76 -2.66
C TYR A 213 -7.31 4.57 -3.11
N ASP A 214 -7.10 4.67 -4.42
CA ASP A 214 -5.75 4.74 -5.02
C ASP A 214 -5.66 6.00 -5.90
N PRO A 215 -4.87 7.01 -5.47
CA PRO A 215 -4.69 8.25 -6.24
C PRO A 215 -3.84 8.08 -7.51
N PHE A 216 -3.18 6.94 -7.69
CA PHE A 216 -2.32 6.63 -8.83
C PHE A 216 -2.60 5.21 -9.33
N MET A 217 -3.82 4.98 -9.80
CA MET A 217 -4.40 3.66 -10.05
C MET A 217 -3.60 2.80 -11.05
N GLY A 218 -2.92 3.40 -12.01
CA GLY A 218 -2.12 2.71 -13.00
C GLY A 218 -2.90 1.60 -13.71
N SER A 219 -2.38 0.36 -13.67
CA SER A 219 -3.03 -0.81 -14.30
C SER A 219 -4.21 -1.41 -13.51
N GLY A 220 -4.71 -0.74 -12.45
CA GLY A 220 -5.93 -1.14 -11.74
C GLY A 220 -5.75 -2.27 -10.72
N THR A 221 -4.53 -2.54 -10.22
CA THR A 221 -4.32 -3.62 -9.25
C THR A 221 -5.11 -3.40 -7.97
N THR A 222 -5.11 -2.18 -7.44
CA THR A 222 -5.85 -1.82 -6.22
C THR A 222 -7.36 -2.02 -6.42
N ALA A 223 -7.92 -1.55 -7.53
CA ALA A 223 -9.34 -1.72 -7.84
C ALA A 223 -9.74 -3.19 -7.95
N LYS A 224 -8.97 -3.99 -8.70
CA LYS A 224 -9.18 -5.43 -8.82
C LYS A 224 -9.20 -6.13 -7.47
N ILE A 225 -8.19 -5.91 -6.66
CA ILE A 225 -8.06 -6.61 -5.38
C ILE A 225 -9.13 -6.13 -4.38
N ALA A 226 -9.43 -4.84 -4.33
CA ALA A 226 -10.51 -4.32 -3.50
C ALA A 226 -11.86 -4.95 -3.88
N HIS A 227 -12.17 -5.04 -5.19
CA HIS A 227 -13.38 -5.69 -5.69
C HIS A 227 -13.45 -7.17 -5.28
N LEU A 228 -12.38 -7.95 -5.53
CA LEU A 228 -12.32 -9.37 -5.17
C LEU A 228 -12.46 -9.63 -3.67
N LEU A 229 -11.99 -8.69 -2.85
CA LEU A 229 -12.09 -8.75 -1.40
C LEU A 229 -13.37 -8.09 -0.86
N LYS A 230 -14.33 -7.73 -1.72
CA LYS A 230 -15.60 -7.09 -1.37
C LYS A 230 -15.45 -5.75 -0.65
N ARG A 231 -14.43 -4.97 -0.99
CA ARG A 231 -14.28 -3.57 -0.59
C ARG A 231 -14.82 -2.69 -1.70
N LYS A 232 -15.40 -1.56 -1.34
CA LYS A 232 -15.68 -0.48 -2.29
C LYS A 232 -14.38 0.18 -2.67
N TRP A 233 -14.30 0.74 -3.87
CA TRP A 233 -13.07 1.39 -4.31
C TRP A 233 -13.33 2.61 -5.20
N ILE A 234 -12.34 3.48 -5.27
CA ILE A 234 -12.23 4.60 -6.19
C ILE A 234 -10.77 4.67 -6.62
N GLY A 235 -10.52 5.05 -7.87
CA GLY A 235 -9.20 5.31 -8.39
C GLY A 235 -9.11 6.62 -9.16
N SER A 236 -7.94 7.23 -9.14
CA SER A 236 -7.58 8.32 -10.06
C SER A 236 -6.42 7.86 -10.93
N GLU A 237 -6.48 8.20 -12.21
CA GLU A 237 -5.39 7.94 -13.17
C GLU A 237 -5.44 9.01 -14.27
N ILE A 238 -4.33 9.69 -14.46
CA ILE A 238 -4.26 10.79 -15.43
C ILE A 238 -4.10 10.28 -16.86
N SER A 239 -3.45 9.13 -17.04
CA SER A 239 -3.22 8.52 -18.35
C SER A 239 -4.45 7.78 -18.85
N LYS A 240 -5.04 8.23 -19.96
CA LYS A 240 -6.15 7.52 -20.64
C LYS A 240 -5.77 6.09 -21.04
N GLU A 241 -4.51 5.88 -21.41
CA GLU A 241 -4.01 4.56 -21.79
C GLU A 241 -4.04 3.60 -20.58
N TYR A 242 -3.58 4.05 -19.41
CA TYR A 242 -3.58 3.23 -18.21
C TYR A 242 -5.00 3.00 -17.68
N VAL A 243 -5.89 3.99 -17.78
CA VAL A 243 -7.31 3.80 -17.49
C VAL A 243 -7.91 2.70 -18.37
N ALA A 244 -7.64 2.72 -19.68
CA ALA A 244 -8.15 1.69 -20.59
C ALA A 244 -7.62 0.28 -20.24
N ILE A 245 -6.34 0.17 -19.85
CA ILE A 245 -5.75 -1.10 -19.37
C ILE A 245 -6.46 -1.57 -18.10
N ALA A 246 -6.68 -0.68 -17.14
CA ALA A 246 -7.31 -1.00 -15.87
C ALA A 246 -8.78 -1.39 -16.05
N GLU A 247 -9.55 -0.68 -16.85
CA GLU A 247 -10.95 -0.99 -17.16
C GLU A 247 -11.09 -2.33 -17.87
N GLU A 248 -10.24 -2.60 -18.88
CA GLU A 248 -10.26 -3.90 -19.59
C GLU A 248 -9.95 -5.05 -18.62
N ARG A 249 -8.95 -4.86 -17.76
CA ARG A 249 -8.60 -5.83 -16.73
C ARG A 249 -9.77 -6.09 -15.75
N LEU A 250 -10.49 -5.05 -15.35
CA LEU A 250 -11.61 -5.17 -14.41
C LEU A 250 -12.83 -5.87 -15.01
N LYS A 251 -13.06 -5.80 -16.34
CA LYS A 251 -14.18 -6.47 -17.00
C LYS A 251 -14.21 -7.97 -16.72
N GLU A 252 -13.06 -8.63 -16.72
CA GLU A 252 -13.00 -10.07 -16.46
C GLU A 252 -13.55 -10.46 -15.07
N TYR A 253 -13.44 -9.54 -14.10
CA TYR A 253 -13.84 -9.79 -12.70
C TYR A 253 -15.26 -9.33 -12.40
N THR A 254 -15.75 -8.29 -13.08
CA THR A 254 -17.12 -7.78 -12.91
C THR A 254 -18.16 -8.63 -13.63
N ILE A 255 -17.84 -9.16 -14.83
CA ILE A 255 -18.75 -10.01 -15.62
C ILE A 255 -18.93 -11.38 -14.94
N ASN A 256 -17.87 -11.99 -14.43
CA ASN A 256 -17.94 -13.32 -13.79
C ASN A 256 -18.80 -13.35 -12.51
N ASN A 257 -18.90 -12.23 -11.79
CA ASN A 257 -19.79 -12.13 -10.62
C ASN A 257 -21.29 -12.13 -10.99
N LEU A 258 -21.66 -11.79 -12.24
CA LEU A 258 -23.03 -11.87 -12.71
C LEU A 258 -23.49 -13.32 -12.97
N PHE A 259 -22.56 -14.25 -13.23
CA PHE A 259 -22.84 -15.66 -13.49
C PHE A 259 -22.73 -16.57 -12.27
N THR A 260 -22.17 -16.09 -11.15
CA THR A 260 -22.09 -16.84 -9.88
C THR A 260 -23.20 -16.49 -8.88
N ALA A 261 -24.10 -15.56 -9.23
CA ALA A 261 -25.23 -15.13 -8.42
C ALA A 261 -26.59 -15.69 -8.89
N ILE A 262 -26.59 -16.77 -9.74
CA ILE A 262 -27.81 -17.47 -10.17
C ILE A 262 -27.84 -18.89 -9.60
#